data_f23e9f60498175e69a8cad93f4556bf9
#
_entry.id   f23e9f60498175e69a8cad93f4556bf9
#
_cell.length_a   1.000
_cell.length_b   1.000
_cell.length_c   1.000
_cell.angle_alpha   90.00
_cell.angle_beta   90.00
_cell.angle_gamma   90.00
#
_symmetry.space_group_name_H-M   'P 1'
#
loop_
_entity.id
_entity.type
_entity.pdbx_description
1 polymer ?
#
loop_
_entity_poly.entity_id
_entity_poly.type
_entity_poly.pdbx_seq_one_letter_code
_entity_poly.pdbx_strand_id
1 'polypeptide(L)'
;NLCEELPDVDFHYALGVDLGFIDSTAFVVVGWSDSAPETYVLEVSKFTHLTSDDIGKKIKWLDGEYEFERIVADTGGLGKMVVEEMSKRFSLNILPAQKRAKHDHIELLNSDFKKGKLQIYDTEENQLLIDELELLEWDLNERTKGRFIERSDCENHACDAMLYVWRESLAFLHQSETFQPLLGSDEWYKAEEAKMEAAAEAKVVGDVGNWWEEHGPDPVYDEILN
;
A
#
# COMPACT_ATOMS: atom_id res chain seq x y z
N ASN A 1 -5.60 -15.50 -5.89
CA ASN A 1 -4.97 -14.17 -5.98
C ASN A 1 -3.48 -14.26 -6.33
N LEU A 2 -3.11 -15.30 -7.07
CA LEU A 2 -1.80 -15.41 -7.69
C LEU A 2 -1.82 -14.72 -9.03
N CYS A 3 -0.73 -14.06 -9.42
CA CYS A 3 -0.51 -13.54 -10.76
C CYS A 3 0.80 -14.13 -11.32
N GLU A 4 0.70 -14.67 -12.53
CA GLU A 4 1.87 -15.26 -13.23
C GLU A 4 2.72 -14.20 -13.92
N GLU A 5 2.14 -13.04 -14.24
CA GLU A 5 2.80 -11.93 -14.94
C GLU A 5 2.48 -10.61 -14.24
N LEU A 6 3.48 -9.79 -14.00
CA LEU A 6 3.31 -8.43 -13.50
C LEU A 6 2.97 -7.49 -14.66
N PRO A 7 2.13 -6.46 -14.45
CA PRO A 7 1.87 -5.46 -15.47
C PRO A 7 3.14 -4.64 -15.78
N ASP A 8 3.25 -4.21 -17.03
CA ASP A 8 4.33 -3.30 -17.49
C ASP A 8 3.96 -1.86 -17.12
N VAL A 9 4.21 -1.50 -15.87
CA VAL A 9 3.90 -0.19 -15.28
C VAL A 9 5.05 0.27 -14.39
N ASP A 10 5.13 1.58 -14.16
CA ASP A 10 6.04 2.14 -13.15
C ASP A 10 5.51 1.80 -11.75
N PHE A 11 6.28 1.03 -10.99
CA PHE A 11 5.94 0.64 -9.63
C PHE A 11 6.54 1.56 -8.59
N HIS A 12 5.76 1.86 -7.57
CA HIS A 12 6.20 2.33 -6.26
C HIS A 12 6.39 1.13 -5.35
N TYR A 13 7.40 1.18 -4.49
CA TYR A 13 7.76 0.02 -3.66
C TYR A 13 7.79 0.36 -2.18
N ALA A 14 7.38 -0.61 -1.36
CA ALA A 14 7.57 -0.54 0.09
C ALA A 14 8.00 -1.89 0.65
N LEU A 15 8.70 -1.85 1.78
CA LEU A 15 9.21 -3.02 2.49
C LEU A 15 8.54 -3.15 3.86
N GLY A 16 8.00 -4.34 4.15
CA GLY A 16 7.58 -4.78 5.48
C GLY A 16 8.59 -5.72 6.09
N VAL A 17 8.89 -5.50 7.37
CA VAL A 17 9.81 -6.36 8.12
C VAL A 17 9.18 -6.77 9.44
N ASP A 18 9.07 -8.08 9.66
CA ASP A 18 8.77 -8.62 10.98
C ASP A 18 10.06 -9.13 11.63
N LEU A 19 10.44 -8.51 12.76
CA LEU A 19 11.74 -8.72 13.40
C LEU A 19 11.68 -9.85 14.43
N GLY A 20 12.31 -10.98 14.14
CA GLY A 20 12.51 -12.07 15.08
C GLY A 20 13.99 -12.32 15.37
N PHE A 21 14.44 -12.05 16.59
CA PHE A 21 15.86 -12.23 16.97
C PHE A 21 16.19 -13.67 17.40
N ILE A 22 15.23 -14.36 17.98
CA ILE A 22 15.36 -15.78 18.40
C ILE A 22 14.66 -16.66 17.38
N ASP A 23 13.68 -16.09 16.73
CA ASP A 23 12.80 -16.68 15.75
C ASP A 23 13.15 -16.25 14.32
N SER A 24 12.21 -16.28 13.42
CA SER A 24 12.41 -15.88 12.04
C SER A 24 12.22 -14.37 11.85
N THR A 25 13.08 -13.74 11.05
CA THR A 25 12.84 -12.40 10.51
C THR A 25 12.33 -12.53 9.08
N ALA A 26 11.17 -11.93 8.80
CA ALA A 26 10.56 -11.93 7.48
C ALA A 26 10.65 -10.55 6.82
N PHE A 27 10.87 -10.56 5.51
CA PHE A 27 10.90 -9.37 4.65
C PHE A 27 9.89 -9.57 3.54
N VAL A 28 9.03 -8.58 3.32
CA VAL A 28 8.01 -8.61 2.28
C VAL A 28 8.06 -7.31 1.48
N VAL A 29 8.32 -7.42 0.19
CA VAL A 29 8.29 -6.31 -0.76
C VAL A 29 6.93 -6.25 -1.41
N VAL A 30 6.28 -5.09 -1.35
CA VAL A 30 5.07 -4.82 -2.11
C VAL A 30 5.30 -3.71 -3.12
N GLY A 31 4.60 -3.83 -4.27
CA GLY A 31 4.58 -2.82 -5.32
C GLY A 31 3.16 -2.42 -5.68
N TRP A 32 2.96 -1.15 -6.00
CA TRP A 32 1.71 -0.59 -6.55
C TRP A 32 2.04 0.44 -7.62
N SER A 33 1.05 0.84 -8.40
CA SER A 33 1.21 1.87 -9.42
C SER A 33 0.04 2.85 -9.38
N ASP A 34 0.28 4.10 -9.75
CA ASP A 34 -0.79 5.10 -9.92
C ASP A 34 -1.72 4.79 -11.10
N SER A 35 -1.26 3.94 -12.01
CA SER A 35 -2.00 3.55 -13.23
C SER A 35 -2.81 2.26 -13.09
N ALA A 36 -2.63 1.51 -12.00
CA ALA A 36 -3.31 0.24 -11.75
C ALA A 36 -3.84 0.17 -10.31
N PRO A 37 -5.06 -0.36 -10.09
CA PRO A 37 -5.68 -0.38 -8.78
C PRO A 37 -5.18 -1.51 -7.86
N GLU A 38 -4.35 -2.40 -8.37
CA GLU A 38 -3.86 -3.56 -7.67
C GLU A 38 -2.53 -3.26 -6.96
N THR A 39 -2.33 -3.95 -5.84
CA THR A 39 -1.05 -4.08 -5.15
C THR A 39 -0.53 -5.49 -5.31
N TYR A 40 0.77 -5.62 -5.46
CA TYR A 40 1.42 -6.88 -5.68
C TYR A 40 2.43 -7.17 -4.56
N VAL A 41 2.38 -8.37 -3.99
CA VAL A 41 3.50 -8.91 -3.22
C VAL A 41 4.52 -9.44 -4.21
N LEU A 42 5.69 -8.82 -4.26
CA LEU A 42 6.70 -9.06 -5.29
C LEU A 42 7.79 -10.05 -4.84
N GLU A 43 8.29 -9.88 -3.61
CA GLU A 43 9.34 -10.71 -3.05
C GLU A 43 9.08 -10.96 -1.56
N VAL A 44 9.19 -12.21 -1.15
CA VAL A 44 9.13 -12.63 0.25
C VAL A 44 10.40 -13.40 0.60
N SER A 45 11.02 -13.06 1.71
CA SER A 45 12.14 -13.84 2.23
C SER A 45 12.08 -13.92 3.75
N LYS A 46 12.47 -15.09 4.29
CA LYS A 46 12.45 -15.37 5.73
C LYS A 46 13.75 -16.04 6.14
N PHE A 47 14.35 -15.55 7.22
CA PHE A 47 15.63 -16.06 7.73
C PHE A 47 15.57 -16.20 9.25
N THR A 48 16.24 -17.21 9.77
CA THR A 48 16.42 -17.42 11.21
C THR A 48 17.79 -16.93 11.68
N HIS A 49 17.89 -16.57 12.95
CA HIS A 49 19.16 -16.22 13.62
C HIS A 49 19.94 -15.06 12.99
N LEU A 50 19.23 -14.09 12.38
CA LEU A 50 19.88 -12.88 11.88
C LEU A 50 20.30 -11.96 13.03
N THR A 51 21.49 -11.38 12.90
CA THR A 51 21.90 -10.25 13.75
C THR A 51 21.28 -8.94 13.22
N SER A 52 21.26 -7.90 14.06
CA SER A 52 20.83 -6.55 13.63
C SER A 52 21.63 -6.03 12.43
N ASP A 53 22.92 -6.39 12.35
CA ASP A 53 23.79 -6.03 11.23
C ASP A 53 23.38 -6.76 9.92
N ASP A 54 23.05 -8.05 10.01
CA ASP A 54 22.58 -8.82 8.86
C ASP A 54 21.22 -8.28 8.35
N ILE A 55 20.30 -7.98 9.26
CA ILE A 55 19.00 -7.38 8.93
C ILE A 55 19.20 -6.02 8.25
N GLY A 56 20.04 -5.14 8.82
CA GLY A 56 20.33 -3.82 8.25
C GLY A 56 20.98 -3.91 6.86
N LYS A 57 21.87 -4.87 6.65
CA LYS A 57 22.48 -5.14 5.33
C LYS A 57 21.45 -5.64 4.32
N LYS A 58 20.58 -6.58 4.71
CA LYS A 58 19.52 -7.09 3.82
C LYS A 58 18.56 -5.98 3.43
N ILE A 59 18.11 -5.15 4.38
CA ILE A 59 17.25 -3.98 4.10
C ILE A 59 17.97 -3.03 3.13
N LYS A 60 19.25 -2.70 3.39
CA LYS A 60 20.02 -1.79 2.52
C LYS A 60 20.23 -2.34 1.12
N TRP A 61 20.41 -3.65 0.99
CA TRP A 61 20.52 -4.30 -0.30
C TRP A 61 19.19 -4.23 -1.06
N LEU A 62 18.06 -4.57 -0.42
CA LEU A 62 16.73 -4.46 -1.01
C LEU A 62 16.40 -3.00 -1.39
N ASP A 63 16.76 -2.04 -0.54
CA ASP A 63 16.56 -0.61 -0.81
C ASP A 63 17.35 -0.15 -2.05
N GLY A 64 18.52 -0.73 -2.30
CA GLY A 64 19.30 -0.47 -3.52
C GLY A 64 18.68 -1.06 -4.79
N GLU A 65 17.89 -2.14 -4.68
CA GLU A 65 17.21 -2.78 -5.82
C GLU A 65 15.85 -2.13 -6.14
N TYR A 66 15.10 -1.74 -5.09
CA TYR A 66 13.71 -1.31 -5.22
C TYR A 66 13.51 0.20 -5.02
N GLU A 67 14.44 0.90 -4.37
CA GLU A 67 14.31 2.33 -4.01
C GLU A 67 13.03 2.61 -3.22
N PHE A 68 12.88 2.00 -2.05
CA PHE A 68 11.65 2.03 -1.27
C PHE A 68 11.21 3.42 -0.86
N GLU A 69 9.95 3.75 -1.12
CA GLU A 69 9.30 4.93 -0.57
C GLU A 69 9.07 4.80 0.94
N ARG A 70 8.83 3.59 1.42
CA ARG A 70 8.61 3.27 2.82
C ARG A 70 9.23 1.94 3.22
N ILE A 71 9.86 1.94 4.38
CA ILE A 71 10.32 0.73 5.06
C ILE A 71 9.63 0.70 6.41
N VAL A 72 8.89 -0.36 6.70
CA VAL A 72 8.08 -0.52 7.92
C VAL A 72 8.55 -1.75 8.67
N ALA A 73 8.83 -1.62 9.97
CA ALA A 73 9.26 -2.74 10.78
C ALA A 73 8.52 -2.82 12.12
N ASP A 74 8.38 -4.05 12.64
CA ASP A 74 7.94 -4.26 14.00
C ASP A 74 8.97 -3.71 15.00
N THR A 75 8.62 -2.64 15.70
CA THR A 75 9.45 -2.01 16.72
C THR A 75 9.04 -2.41 18.15
N GLY A 76 8.23 -3.46 18.33
CA GLY A 76 7.79 -3.94 19.64
C GLY A 76 8.96 -4.44 20.51
N GLY A 77 8.86 -4.24 21.83
CA GLY A 77 9.85 -4.72 22.78
C GLY A 77 11.27 -4.19 22.53
N LEU A 78 12.23 -5.09 22.35
CA LEU A 78 13.64 -4.76 22.07
C LEU A 78 13.84 -4.18 20.65
N GLY A 79 12.86 -4.36 19.75
CA GLY A 79 12.95 -3.95 18.36
C GLY A 79 13.17 -2.45 18.17
N LYS A 80 12.64 -1.60 19.05
CA LYS A 80 12.80 -0.15 18.92
C LYS A 80 14.28 0.29 18.96
N MET A 81 15.06 -0.18 19.91
CA MET A 81 16.49 0.17 20.02
C MET A 81 17.28 -0.34 18.84
N VAL A 82 16.95 -1.55 18.38
CA VAL A 82 17.61 -2.19 17.24
C VAL A 82 17.29 -1.45 15.94
N VAL A 83 16.03 -1.07 15.74
CA VAL A 83 15.62 -0.28 14.56
C VAL A 83 16.27 1.09 14.57
N GLU A 84 16.36 1.78 15.73
CA GLU A 84 17.05 3.07 15.84
C GLU A 84 18.54 2.95 15.51
N GLU A 85 19.22 1.87 15.97
CA GLU A 85 20.61 1.61 15.65
C GLU A 85 20.80 1.32 14.15
N MET A 86 19.99 0.44 13.57
CA MET A 86 20.03 0.12 12.14
C MET A 86 19.78 1.37 11.29
N SER A 87 18.77 2.18 11.64
CA SER A 87 18.46 3.41 10.92
C SER A 87 19.65 4.36 10.88
N LYS A 88 20.34 4.53 12.00
CA LYS A 88 21.55 5.39 12.07
C LYS A 88 22.73 4.78 11.31
N ARG A 89 22.98 3.49 11.50
CA ARG A 89 24.16 2.80 10.96
C ARG A 89 24.11 2.66 9.43
N PHE A 90 22.94 2.37 8.89
CA PHE A 90 22.75 2.11 7.46
C PHE A 90 22.10 3.29 6.72
N SER A 91 21.81 4.40 7.42
CA SER A 91 21.09 5.57 6.87
C SER A 91 19.75 5.20 6.26
N LEU A 92 18.98 4.34 6.99
CA LEU A 92 17.66 3.87 6.58
C LEU A 92 16.57 4.63 7.32
N ASN A 93 15.49 4.99 6.62
CA ASN A 93 14.30 5.57 7.24
C ASN A 93 13.27 4.46 7.52
N ILE A 94 13.43 3.79 8.68
CA ILE A 94 12.55 2.69 9.07
C ILE A 94 11.44 3.24 9.98
N LEU A 95 10.20 3.07 9.56
CA LEU A 95 9.00 3.48 10.28
C LEU A 95 8.49 2.34 11.19
N PRO A 96 7.91 2.66 12.36
CA PRO A 96 7.32 1.66 13.23
C PRO A 96 6.00 1.13 12.64
N ALA A 97 5.83 -0.19 12.63
CA ALA A 97 4.60 -0.83 12.20
C ALA A 97 3.41 -0.47 13.10
N GLN A 98 2.26 -0.22 12.49
CA GLN A 98 1.00 0.03 13.19
C GLN A 98 0.36 -1.30 13.61
N LYS A 99 0.31 -1.59 14.91
CA LYS A 99 -0.24 -2.84 15.45
C LYS A 99 -1.67 -2.73 15.98
N ARG A 100 -2.21 -1.51 16.11
CA ARG A 100 -3.56 -1.31 16.64
C ARG A 100 -4.60 -1.89 15.68
N ALA A 101 -5.68 -2.44 16.26
CA ALA A 101 -6.79 -3.01 15.50
C ALA A 101 -6.34 -4.06 14.46
N LYS A 102 -5.40 -4.95 14.82
CA LYS A 102 -4.86 -5.98 13.90
C LYS A 102 -5.99 -6.79 13.25
N HIS A 103 -6.99 -7.24 14.03
CA HIS A 103 -8.13 -8.00 13.52
C HIS A 103 -8.90 -7.25 12.43
N ASP A 104 -9.23 -5.97 12.66
CA ASP A 104 -10.00 -5.18 11.69
C ASP A 104 -9.21 -5.02 10.38
N HIS A 105 -7.88 -4.87 10.48
CA HIS A 105 -7.02 -4.79 9.29
C HIS A 105 -6.88 -6.13 8.56
N ILE A 106 -6.91 -7.26 9.29
CA ILE A 106 -6.95 -8.59 8.66
C ILE A 106 -8.26 -8.76 7.87
N GLU A 107 -9.40 -8.28 8.39
CA GLU A 107 -10.68 -8.32 7.66
C GLU A 107 -10.66 -7.44 6.40
N LEU A 108 -10.02 -6.26 6.48
CA LEU A 108 -9.82 -5.40 5.31
C LEU A 108 -8.88 -6.04 4.27
N LEU A 109 -7.77 -6.62 4.71
CA LEU A 109 -6.82 -7.36 3.88
C LEU A 109 -7.52 -8.52 3.15
N ASN A 110 -8.33 -9.30 3.87
CA ASN A 110 -9.14 -10.38 3.29
C ASN A 110 -10.13 -9.87 2.24
N SER A 111 -10.70 -8.67 2.46
CA SER A 111 -11.56 -8.02 1.48
C SER A 111 -10.79 -7.67 0.20
N ASP A 112 -9.57 -7.15 0.33
CA ASP A 112 -8.73 -6.80 -0.82
C ASP A 112 -8.28 -8.02 -1.59
N PHE A 113 -7.93 -9.10 -0.91
CA PHE A 113 -7.71 -10.39 -1.57
C PHE A 113 -8.95 -10.85 -2.34
N LYS A 114 -10.13 -10.87 -1.70
CA LYS A 114 -11.38 -11.30 -2.36
C LYS A 114 -11.76 -10.47 -3.58
N LYS A 115 -11.40 -9.19 -3.59
CA LYS A 115 -11.65 -8.26 -4.71
C LYS A 115 -10.56 -8.29 -5.78
N GLY A 116 -9.49 -9.05 -5.59
CA GLY A 116 -8.32 -9.07 -6.46
C GLY A 116 -7.46 -7.80 -6.42
N LYS A 117 -7.67 -6.94 -5.42
CA LYS A 117 -6.89 -5.72 -5.22
C LYS A 117 -5.49 -5.99 -4.67
N LEU A 118 -5.32 -7.10 -3.97
CA LEU A 118 -4.02 -7.59 -3.53
C LEU A 118 -3.75 -8.93 -4.19
N GLN A 119 -2.62 -9.02 -4.87
CA GLN A 119 -2.16 -10.20 -5.60
C GLN A 119 -0.77 -10.61 -5.12
N ILE A 120 -0.45 -11.87 -5.23
CA ILE A 120 0.89 -12.40 -4.93
C ILE A 120 1.49 -12.84 -6.25
N TYR A 121 2.68 -12.33 -6.58
CA TYR A 121 3.41 -12.77 -7.76
C TYR A 121 3.84 -14.23 -7.57
N ASP A 122 3.48 -15.08 -8.53
CA ASP A 122 3.66 -16.52 -8.45
C ASP A 122 5.13 -16.88 -8.69
N THR A 123 5.90 -16.92 -7.61
CA THR A 123 7.31 -17.31 -7.61
C THR A 123 7.56 -18.34 -6.52
N GLU A 124 8.66 -19.08 -6.65
CA GLU A 124 9.07 -20.09 -5.64
C GLU A 124 9.33 -19.42 -4.27
N GLU A 125 9.91 -18.23 -4.28
CA GLU A 125 10.19 -17.46 -3.05
C GLU A 125 8.92 -17.05 -2.31
N ASN A 126 7.88 -16.68 -3.04
CA ASN A 126 6.63 -16.22 -2.47
C ASN A 126 5.74 -17.36 -1.96
N GLN A 127 6.04 -18.62 -2.29
CA GLN A 127 5.33 -19.79 -1.78
C GLN A 127 5.34 -19.83 -0.24
N LEU A 128 6.39 -19.33 0.38
CA LEU A 128 6.51 -19.22 1.82
C LEU A 128 5.38 -18.40 2.47
N LEU A 129 5.00 -17.28 1.88
CA LEU A 129 3.86 -16.48 2.36
C LEU A 129 2.53 -17.20 2.12
N ILE A 130 2.38 -17.87 0.98
CA ILE A 130 1.18 -18.63 0.64
C ILE A 130 0.96 -19.74 1.67
N ASP A 131 2.01 -20.48 2.00
CA ASP A 131 1.97 -21.55 2.99
C ASP A 131 1.59 -21.02 4.38
N GLU A 132 2.15 -19.88 4.82
CA GLU A 132 1.77 -19.24 6.09
C GLU A 132 0.29 -18.79 6.06
N LEU A 133 -0.18 -18.17 4.97
CA LEU A 133 -1.58 -17.72 4.84
C LEU A 133 -2.58 -18.87 4.88
N GLU A 134 -2.23 -20.03 4.32
CA GLU A 134 -3.08 -21.23 4.34
C GLU A 134 -3.17 -21.90 5.71
N LEU A 135 -2.12 -21.80 6.52
CA LEU A 135 -2.01 -22.45 7.83
C LEU A 135 -2.40 -21.55 9.00
N LEU A 136 -2.45 -20.24 8.79
CA LEU A 136 -2.70 -19.28 9.86
C LEU A 136 -4.17 -19.34 10.34
N GLU A 137 -4.35 -19.66 11.61
CA GLU A 137 -5.66 -19.85 12.23
C GLU A 137 -5.79 -19.06 13.55
N TRP A 138 -7.04 -18.67 13.88
CA TRP A 138 -7.36 -18.14 15.19
C TRP A 138 -7.39 -19.24 16.25
N ASP A 139 -6.85 -18.93 17.45
CA ASP A 139 -7.04 -19.79 18.61
C ASP A 139 -8.53 -19.87 18.96
N LEU A 140 -9.11 -21.08 18.83
CA LEU A 140 -10.53 -21.31 19.06
C LEU A 140 -10.94 -21.04 20.52
N ASN A 141 -10.05 -21.31 21.49
CA ASN A 141 -10.33 -21.07 22.90
C ASN A 141 -10.37 -19.59 23.22
N GLU A 142 -9.48 -18.80 22.64
CA GLU A 142 -9.47 -17.33 22.79
C GLU A 142 -10.62 -16.68 22.03
N ARG A 143 -10.96 -17.20 20.85
CA ARG A 143 -12.11 -16.72 20.06
C ARG A 143 -13.44 -16.90 20.79
N THR A 144 -13.63 -17.99 21.53
CA THR A 144 -14.85 -18.18 22.38
C THR A 144 -14.96 -17.15 23.51
N LYS A 145 -13.84 -16.52 23.90
CA LYS A 145 -13.77 -15.42 24.88
C LYS A 145 -13.88 -14.03 24.22
N GLY A 146 -14.14 -13.98 22.91
CA GLY A 146 -14.21 -12.75 22.15
C GLY A 146 -12.85 -12.12 21.84
N ARG A 147 -11.75 -12.88 21.93
CA ARG A 147 -10.39 -12.44 21.61
C ARG A 147 -9.92 -13.06 20.30
N PHE A 148 -9.40 -12.23 19.42
CA PHE A 148 -8.83 -12.67 18.14
C PHE A 148 -7.31 -12.77 18.30
N ILE A 149 -6.84 -13.93 18.72
CA ILE A 149 -5.43 -14.28 18.91
C ILE A 149 -5.12 -15.42 17.97
N GLU A 150 -4.03 -15.30 17.24
CA GLU A 150 -3.56 -16.36 16.35
C GLU A 150 -3.03 -17.54 17.18
N ARG A 151 -3.14 -18.73 16.64
CA ARG A 151 -2.59 -19.93 17.29
C ARG A 151 -1.08 -19.80 17.39
N SER A 152 -0.57 -20.11 18.57
CA SER A 152 0.88 -19.98 18.88
C SER A 152 1.77 -21.02 18.19
N ASP A 153 1.19 -22.03 17.57
CA ASP A 153 1.89 -23.07 16.81
C ASP A 153 1.87 -22.81 15.29
N CYS A 154 1.25 -21.72 14.84
CA CYS A 154 1.30 -21.28 13.46
C CYS A 154 2.41 -20.23 13.28
N GLU A 155 3.24 -20.41 12.26
CA GLU A 155 4.14 -19.35 11.81
C GLU A 155 3.35 -18.24 11.14
N ASN A 156 3.71 -16.98 11.42
CA ASN A 156 3.00 -15.80 10.91
C ASN A 156 3.92 -14.62 10.54
N HIS A 157 5.22 -14.85 10.49
CA HIS A 157 6.20 -13.78 10.29
C HIS A 157 6.07 -13.09 8.93
N ALA A 158 5.88 -13.85 7.85
CA ALA A 158 5.67 -13.28 6.52
C ALA A 158 4.28 -12.63 6.42
N CYS A 159 3.25 -13.24 7.05
CA CYS A 159 1.90 -12.66 7.14
C CYS A 159 1.90 -11.31 7.89
N ASP A 160 2.62 -11.21 9.01
CA ASP A 160 2.73 -9.99 9.78
C ASP A 160 3.51 -8.91 9.03
N ALA A 161 4.66 -9.26 8.42
CA ALA A 161 5.42 -8.33 7.59
C ALA A 161 4.58 -7.80 6.41
N MET A 162 3.82 -8.67 5.72
CA MET A 162 2.90 -8.28 4.66
C MET A 162 1.80 -7.36 5.19
N LEU A 163 1.16 -7.69 6.32
CA LEU A 163 0.11 -6.87 6.92
C LEU A 163 0.64 -5.46 7.27
N TYR A 164 1.86 -5.35 7.79
CA TYR A 164 2.46 -4.07 8.16
C TYR A 164 2.67 -3.18 6.94
N VAL A 165 3.29 -3.69 5.89
CA VAL A 165 3.57 -2.89 4.69
C VAL A 165 2.31 -2.58 3.90
N TRP A 166 1.36 -3.51 3.81
CA TRP A 166 0.07 -3.28 3.16
C TRP A 166 -0.72 -2.18 3.87
N ARG A 167 -0.72 -2.12 5.20
CA ARG A 167 -1.37 -1.04 5.96
C ARG A 167 -0.80 0.34 5.65
N GLU A 168 0.50 0.45 5.48
CA GLU A 168 1.14 1.72 5.11
C GLU A 168 0.89 2.08 3.64
N SER A 169 0.81 1.10 2.75
CA SER A 169 0.49 1.32 1.34
C SER A 169 -0.97 1.72 1.11
N LEU A 170 -1.90 1.38 2.02
CA LEU A 170 -3.32 1.76 1.92
C LEU A 170 -3.55 3.26 1.69
N ALA A 171 -2.71 4.12 2.25
CA ALA A 171 -2.81 5.57 2.05
C ALA A 171 -2.59 5.98 0.57
N PHE A 172 -1.87 5.16 -0.20
CA PHE A 172 -1.63 5.35 -1.63
C PHE A 172 -2.66 4.61 -2.49
N LEU A 173 -3.13 3.45 -2.03
CA LEU A 173 -4.11 2.61 -2.70
C LEU A 173 -5.53 3.19 -2.63
N HIS A 174 -5.85 3.88 -1.56
CA HIS A 174 -7.08 4.62 -1.37
C HIS A 174 -6.89 6.11 -1.71
N GLN A 175 -6.28 6.44 -2.83
CA GLN A 175 -6.72 7.61 -3.55
C GLN A 175 -8.19 7.32 -3.87
N SER A 176 -9.03 7.80 -2.96
CA SER A 176 -10.48 7.74 -2.95
C SER A 176 -11.04 7.02 -4.18
N GLU A 177 -11.54 5.78 -4.04
CA GLU A 177 -12.78 5.49 -4.75
C GLU A 177 -13.64 6.71 -4.45
N THR A 178 -13.77 7.61 -5.41
CA THR A 178 -14.69 8.74 -5.28
C THR A 178 -15.97 8.10 -4.81
N PHE A 179 -16.35 8.41 -3.55
CA PHE A 179 -17.58 7.90 -2.97
C PHE A 179 -18.65 8.01 -4.06
N GLN A 180 -19.01 6.88 -4.67
CA GLN A 180 -20.07 6.86 -5.64
C GLN A 180 -21.35 6.70 -4.82
N PRO A 181 -22.12 7.78 -4.70
CA PRO A 181 -23.35 7.70 -3.96
C PRO A 181 -24.23 6.61 -4.56
N LEU A 182 -24.97 5.90 -3.74
CA LEU A 182 -25.93 4.89 -4.18
C LEU A 182 -26.85 5.50 -5.23
N LEU A 183 -26.98 4.84 -6.37
CA LEU A 183 -27.84 5.28 -7.47
C LEU A 183 -29.24 5.62 -6.96
N GLY A 184 -29.67 6.87 -7.17
CA GLY A 184 -30.96 7.37 -6.72
C GLY A 184 -31.01 7.88 -5.27
N SER A 185 -29.87 7.97 -4.55
CA SER A 185 -29.78 8.70 -3.28
C SER A 185 -29.69 10.22 -3.50
N ASP A 186 -29.99 11.00 -2.47
CA ASP A 186 -29.86 12.47 -2.54
C ASP A 186 -28.41 12.90 -2.86
N GLU A 187 -27.42 12.14 -2.36
CA GLU A 187 -26.02 12.37 -2.65
C GLU A 187 -25.68 12.05 -4.12
N TRP A 188 -26.34 11.04 -4.71
CA TRP A 188 -26.15 10.72 -6.12
C TRP A 188 -26.69 11.83 -7.03
N TYR A 189 -27.88 12.36 -6.73
CA TYR A 189 -28.44 13.48 -7.49
C TYR A 189 -27.57 14.73 -7.40
N LYS A 190 -27.03 15.06 -6.22
CA LYS A 190 -26.10 16.18 -6.03
C LYS A 190 -24.79 15.99 -6.80
N ALA A 191 -24.25 14.76 -6.83
CA ALA A 191 -23.03 14.45 -7.56
C ALA A 191 -23.23 14.55 -9.09
N GLU A 192 -24.38 14.11 -9.59
CA GLU A 192 -24.73 14.25 -11.03
C GLU A 192 -24.97 15.69 -11.41
N GLU A 193 -25.64 16.49 -10.57
CA GLU A 193 -25.83 17.91 -10.77
C GLU A 193 -24.50 18.66 -10.84
N ALA A 194 -23.59 18.41 -9.90
CA ALA A 194 -22.23 18.98 -9.90
C ALA A 194 -21.41 18.59 -11.15
N LYS A 195 -21.55 17.37 -11.65
CA LYS A 195 -20.90 16.95 -12.90
C LYS A 195 -21.46 17.70 -14.12
N MET A 196 -22.77 17.90 -14.17
CA MET A 196 -23.39 18.64 -15.25
C MET A 196 -22.99 20.13 -15.22
N GLU A 197 -22.90 20.73 -14.04
CA GLU A 197 -22.43 22.12 -13.87
C GLU A 197 -20.96 22.25 -14.33
N ALA A 198 -20.07 21.36 -13.87
CA ALA A 198 -18.67 21.36 -14.28
C ALA A 198 -18.48 21.15 -15.80
N ALA A 199 -19.30 20.27 -16.41
CA ALA A 199 -19.30 20.07 -17.85
C ALA A 199 -19.81 21.29 -18.63
N ALA A 200 -20.79 22.00 -18.09
CA ALA A 200 -21.30 23.25 -18.68
C ALA A 200 -20.26 24.36 -18.60
N GLU A 201 -19.58 24.52 -17.46
CA GLU A 201 -18.50 25.50 -17.30
C GLU A 201 -17.31 25.20 -18.22
N ALA A 202 -16.89 23.94 -18.33
CA ALA A 202 -15.81 23.54 -19.24
C ALA A 202 -16.15 23.84 -20.71
N LYS A 203 -17.42 23.68 -21.09
CA LYS A 203 -17.89 24.00 -22.44
C LYS A 203 -17.88 25.51 -22.72
N VAL A 204 -18.26 26.31 -21.74
CA VAL A 204 -18.22 27.79 -21.86
C VAL A 204 -16.75 28.26 -21.99
N VAL A 205 -15.84 27.73 -21.19
CA VAL A 205 -14.42 28.07 -21.28
C VAL A 205 -13.83 27.65 -22.63
N GLY A 206 -14.21 26.46 -23.14
CA GLY A 206 -13.80 25.99 -24.48
C GLY A 206 -14.30 26.89 -25.60
N ASP A 207 -15.56 27.31 -25.56
CA ASP A 207 -16.18 28.21 -26.55
C ASP A 207 -15.53 29.62 -26.55
N VAL A 208 -15.20 30.16 -25.36
CA VAL A 208 -14.47 31.44 -25.25
C VAL A 208 -13.04 31.33 -25.76
N GLY A 209 -12.34 30.22 -25.45
CA GLY A 209 -10.96 29.96 -25.95
C GLY A 209 -10.92 29.91 -27.47
N ASN A 210 -11.84 29.18 -28.11
CA ASN A 210 -11.96 29.09 -29.57
C ASN A 210 -12.34 30.44 -30.21
N TRP A 211 -13.18 31.23 -29.55
CA TRP A 211 -13.54 32.58 -30.06
C TRP A 211 -12.34 33.51 -30.13
N TRP A 212 -11.43 33.48 -29.13
CA TRP A 212 -10.20 34.27 -29.13
C TRP A 212 -9.18 33.81 -30.15
N GLU A 213 -9.10 32.51 -30.42
CA GLU A 213 -8.23 31.95 -31.48
C GLU A 213 -8.72 32.35 -32.88
N GLU A 214 -10.01 32.40 -33.10
CA GLU A 214 -10.61 32.75 -34.41
C GLU A 214 -10.65 34.27 -34.69
N HIS A 215 -10.81 35.12 -33.68
CA HIS A 215 -11.04 36.58 -33.87
C HIS A 215 -9.87 37.45 -33.42
N GLY A 216 -8.91 36.94 -32.68
CA GLY A 216 -7.76 37.71 -32.17
C GLY A 216 -8.13 38.82 -31.22
N PRO A 217 -7.17 39.61 -30.72
CA PRO A 217 -7.43 40.78 -29.90
C PRO A 217 -8.12 41.86 -30.75
N ASP A 218 -9.22 42.41 -30.25
CA ASP A 218 -10.01 43.45 -30.92
C ASP A 218 -9.13 44.70 -31.17
N PRO A 219 -8.92 45.12 -32.43
CA PRO A 219 -8.02 46.24 -32.77
C PRO A 219 -8.42 47.58 -32.20
N VAL A 220 -9.57 47.69 -31.54
CA VAL A 220 -10.08 48.95 -30.96
C VAL A 220 -9.38 49.32 -29.62
N TYR A 221 -8.67 48.36 -28.96
CA TYR A 221 -8.01 48.62 -27.69
C TYR A 221 -6.57 49.18 -27.84
N ASP A 222 -5.96 49.10 -29.02
CA ASP A 222 -4.59 49.62 -29.23
C ASP A 222 -4.53 51.15 -29.53
N GLU A 223 -5.68 51.80 -29.78
CA GLU A 223 -5.70 53.24 -30.02
C GLU A 223 -5.88 54.08 -28.74
N ILE A 224 -6.07 53.50 -27.56
CA ILE A 224 -6.29 54.26 -26.31
C ILE A 224 -5.02 54.39 -25.46
N LEU A 225 -3.93 53.73 -25.83
CA LEU A 225 -2.65 53.71 -25.06
C LEU A 225 -1.44 54.32 -25.80
N ASN A 226 -1.65 55.14 -26.87
CA ASN A 226 -0.58 55.96 -27.47
C ASN A 226 -0.91 57.42 -27.39
#